data_9995ae2327974590de2f4f00f4b0d2c5
#
_entry.id   9995ae2327974590de2f4f00f4b0d2c5
#
_cell.length_a   1.000
_cell.length_b   1.000
_cell.length_c   1.000
_cell.angle_alpha   90.00
_cell.angle_beta   90.00
_cell.angle_gamma   90.00
#
_symmetry.space_group_name_H-M   'P 1'
#
loop_
_entity.id
_entity.type
_entity.pdbx_description
1 polymer ?
#
loop_
_entity_poly.entity_id
_entity_poly.type
_entity_poly.pdbx_seq_one_letter_code
_entity_poly.pdbx_strand_id
1 'polypeptide(L)'
;DTPVFILHLYDRALLNRAALRAVGYTRDTPAPPGGEIVRDGAGEPTGLLLARPNANVLYATLAKGPALAPDAQLSSTRHFMRELNRFGVTSVIDAGGGFHDYPDDYAIIEKLHADDELTIRIAYNLFTQKPGGERADFAKWSQMVAPGQGDDRYRMNGAGEMLVFSAADFEDFREPRPDLPPRMEHDLEEVVRLLVDKRWPWRLHATYDESIVRALDVFERVARDMPLHGLHWIIDHAETIGPRNIDRVAALGGGIAVQHRMAYQGEYFVERYGARAAETTPPIARMLASGVPVGAGTDATRISSHNPWVSLSWLVTGRTVGGTSMYPASNCLARDVALRLWTQANAWFSNEQGRTGRIAVGELADVAVLSQDYFAVPEREIVHTRSVLTLLGGRVVWGDEEFAGMAPPAPPVLPDWSPVRRFGGYPSRPLGQAGDARMTARCACAATCAVHGHDHAAALRRGTPAADARGFWGAFGCGCWAV
;
A
#
# COMPACT_ATOMS: atom_id res chain seq x y z
N ASP A 1 -13.33 -3.39 -26.46
CA ASP A 1 -13.08 -1.96 -26.72
C ASP A 1 -12.83 -1.11 -25.45
N THR A 2 -12.82 -1.70 -24.28
CA THR A 2 -12.54 -1.01 -23.03
C THR A 2 -11.05 -0.62 -22.95
N PRO A 3 -10.72 0.65 -22.66
CA PRO A 3 -9.34 1.05 -22.36
C PRO A 3 -8.80 0.30 -21.14
N VAL A 4 -7.61 -0.29 -21.30
CA VAL A 4 -6.92 -1.00 -20.22
C VAL A 4 -5.52 -0.41 -20.07
N PHE A 5 -5.18 -0.03 -18.85
CA PHE A 5 -3.88 0.46 -18.45
C PHE A 5 -3.38 -0.44 -17.30
N ILE A 6 -2.28 -1.13 -17.52
CA ILE A 6 -1.65 -2.01 -16.52
C ILE A 6 -0.35 -1.34 -16.09
N LEU A 7 -0.32 -0.87 -14.86
CA LEU A 7 0.87 -0.30 -14.26
C LEU A 7 1.70 -1.41 -13.62
N HIS A 8 3.01 -1.38 -13.84
CA HIS A 8 3.97 -2.22 -13.14
C HIS A 8 4.95 -1.34 -12.38
N LEU A 9 4.81 -1.30 -11.08
CA LEU A 9 5.59 -0.44 -10.19
C LEU A 9 5.67 1.01 -10.72
N TYR A 10 6.87 1.58 -10.75
CA TYR A 10 7.14 2.92 -11.27
C TYR A 10 7.93 2.92 -12.57
N ASP A 11 8.21 1.73 -13.15
CA ASP A 11 9.13 1.58 -14.27
C ASP A 11 8.47 1.42 -15.64
N ARG A 12 7.24 0.89 -15.69
CA ARG A 12 6.55 0.66 -16.97
C ARG A 12 5.03 0.58 -16.84
N ALA A 13 4.36 0.75 -17.97
CA ALA A 13 2.95 0.44 -18.11
C ALA A 13 2.66 -0.22 -19.47
N LEU A 14 1.59 -1.01 -19.52
CA LEU A 14 1.10 -1.63 -20.74
C LEU A 14 -0.33 -1.15 -21.01
N LEU A 15 -0.54 -0.59 -22.20
CA LEU A 15 -1.82 -0.12 -22.70
C LEU A 15 -2.31 -1.05 -23.82
N ASN A 16 -3.59 -1.37 -23.80
CA ASN A 16 -4.21 -1.98 -24.99
C ASN A 16 -4.51 -0.92 -26.06
N ARG A 17 -4.88 -1.35 -27.26
CA ARG A 17 -5.19 -0.43 -28.38
C ARG A 17 -6.32 0.54 -28.05
N ALA A 18 -7.30 0.16 -27.24
CA ALA A 18 -8.37 1.04 -26.83
C ALA A 18 -7.84 2.15 -25.90
N ALA A 19 -6.93 1.82 -24.99
CA ALA A 19 -6.27 2.81 -24.15
C ALA A 19 -5.37 3.75 -24.95
N LEU A 20 -4.58 3.23 -25.91
CA LEU A 20 -3.79 4.09 -26.81
C LEU A 20 -4.66 5.13 -27.53
N ARG A 21 -5.83 4.71 -28.04
CA ARG A 21 -6.79 5.64 -28.66
C ARG A 21 -7.34 6.65 -27.66
N ALA A 22 -7.70 6.20 -26.45
CA ALA A 22 -8.27 7.06 -25.43
C ALA A 22 -7.30 8.15 -24.95
N VAL A 23 -6.00 7.85 -24.86
CA VAL A 23 -4.97 8.82 -24.46
C VAL A 23 -4.39 9.60 -25.66
N GLY A 24 -4.82 9.29 -26.88
CA GLY A 24 -4.43 9.98 -28.12
C GLY A 24 -2.98 9.70 -28.56
N TYR A 25 -2.41 8.54 -28.24
CA TYR A 25 -1.06 8.18 -28.66
C TYR A 25 -1.05 7.61 -30.08
N THR A 26 -0.26 8.25 -30.95
CA THR A 26 -0.06 7.89 -32.37
C THR A 26 1.42 7.81 -32.67
N ARG A 27 1.76 7.46 -33.94
CA ARG A 27 3.16 7.47 -34.40
C ARG A 27 3.83 8.84 -34.25
N ASP A 28 3.06 9.92 -34.32
CA ASP A 28 3.58 11.29 -34.29
C ASP A 28 3.62 11.88 -32.88
N THR A 29 3.12 11.17 -31.88
CA THR A 29 3.16 11.60 -30.49
C THR A 29 4.61 11.64 -29.99
N PRO A 30 5.13 12.81 -29.57
CA PRO A 30 6.49 12.86 -29.03
C PRO A 30 6.58 12.06 -27.73
N ALA A 31 7.73 11.48 -27.45
CA ALA A 31 7.98 10.87 -26.14
C ALA A 31 7.87 11.95 -25.06
N PRO A 32 7.07 11.73 -24.01
CA PRO A 32 6.98 12.70 -22.91
C PRO A 32 8.30 12.76 -22.14
N PRO A 33 8.62 13.89 -21.51
CA PRO A 33 9.80 14.01 -20.66
C PRO A 33 9.83 12.92 -19.58
N GLY A 34 10.97 12.25 -19.43
CA GLY A 34 11.12 11.20 -18.42
C GLY A 34 10.52 9.85 -18.80
N GLY A 35 10.30 9.59 -20.09
CA GLY A 35 9.80 8.30 -20.53
C GLY A 35 9.87 8.06 -22.02
N GLU A 36 9.56 6.82 -22.38
CA GLU A 36 9.56 6.33 -23.76
C GLU A 36 8.19 5.71 -24.09
N ILE A 37 7.65 6.05 -25.26
CA ILE A 37 6.56 5.32 -25.88
C ILE A 37 7.20 4.33 -26.84
N VAL A 38 7.23 3.04 -26.46
CA VAL A 38 7.84 2.00 -27.28
C VAL A 38 7.04 1.81 -28.58
N ARG A 39 7.76 1.77 -29.71
CA ARG A 39 7.18 1.69 -31.05
C ARG A 39 7.60 0.41 -31.76
N ASP A 40 6.76 -0.05 -32.67
CA ASP A 40 7.09 -1.12 -33.59
C ASP A 40 7.94 -0.66 -34.79
N GLY A 41 8.27 -1.59 -35.68
CA GLY A 41 9.06 -1.28 -36.89
C GLY A 41 8.37 -0.33 -37.88
N ALA A 42 7.05 -0.10 -37.74
CA ALA A 42 6.29 0.86 -38.52
C ALA A 42 6.15 2.22 -37.83
N GLY A 43 6.70 2.36 -36.62
CA GLY A 43 6.62 3.58 -35.82
C GLY A 43 5.34 3.69 -34.99
N GLU A 44 4.47 2.68 -34.99
CA GLU A 44 3.23 2.72 -34.22
C GLU A 44 3.47 2.36 -32.73
N PRO A 45 2.78 3.01 -31.78
CA PRO A 45 2.89 2.67 -30.37
C PRO A 45 2.48 1.22 -30.10
N THR A 46 3.34 0.45 -29.45
CA THR A 46 3.08 -0.95 -29.07
C THR A 46 2.13 -1.07 -27.88
N GLY A 47 1.97 0.02 -27.11
CA GLY A 47 1.27 0.07 -25.85
C GLY A 47 2.21 -0.02 -24.63
N LEU A 48 3.48 -0.39 -24.82
CA LEU A 48 4.45 -0.38 -23.74
C LEU A 48 5.00 1.05 -23.53
N LEU A 49 4.92 1.52 -22.28
CA LEU A 49 5.58 2.73 -21.83
C LEU A 49 6.73 2.35 -20.90
N LEU A 50 7.87 3.00 -21.06
CA LEU A 50 9.02 2.85 -20.17
C LEU A 50 9.27 4.18 -19.46
N ALA A 51 9.34 4.15 -18.15
CA ALA A 51 9.58 5.29 -17.28
C ALA A 51 11.08 5.35 -16.92
N ARG A 52 11.77 6.37 -17.40
CA ARG A 52 13.19 6.65 -17.10
C ARG A 52 13.46 8.12 -17.31
N PRO A 53 13.98 8.84 -16.34
CA PRO A 53 14.47 8.41 -15.02
C PRO A 53 13.40 8.37 -13.93
N ASN A 54 12.14 8.64 -14.25
CA ASN A 54 11.06 8.69 -13.26
C ASN A 54 9.70 8.29 -13.87
N ALA A 55 8.68 8.11 -13.01
CA ALA A 55 7.37 7.62 -13.39
C ALA A 55 6.45 8.66 -14.07
N ASN A 56 6.92 9.86 -14.38
CA ASN A 56 6.06 10.94 -14.90
C ASN A 56 5.32 10.56 -16.18
N VAL A 57 5.95 9.81 -17.09
CA VAL A 57 5.29 9.34 -18.32
C VAL A 57 4.06 8.48 -18.01
N LEU A 58 4.13 7.65 -16.98
CA LEU A 58 3.05 6.73 -16.60
C LEU A 58 1.85 7.52 -16.09
N TYR A 59 2.11 8.46 -15.21
CA TYR A 59 1.10 9.31 -14.59
C TYR A 59 0.51 10.33 -15.55
N ALA A 60 1.35 10.99 -16.35
CA ALA A 60 0.87 11.89 -17.40
C ALA A 60 0.02 11.16 -18.45
N THR A 61 0.29 9.88 -18.69
CA THR A 61 -0.54 9.04 -19.56
C THR A 61 -1.87 8.70 -18.89
N LEU A 62 -1.84 8.29 -17.62
CA LEU A 62 -3.05 7.97 -16.87
C LEU A 62 -3.99 9.18 -16.76
N ALA A 63 -3.44 10.37 -16.54
CA ALA A 63 -4.20 11.62 -16.48
C ALA A 63 -4.90 12.00 -17.79
N LYS A 64 -4.47 11.46 -18.95
CA LYS A 64 -5.16 11.61 -20.24
C LYS A 64 -6.31 10.61 -20.43
N GLY A 65 -6.39 9.60 -19.60
CA GLY A 65 -7.45 8.61 -19.64
C GLY A 65 -8.80 9.18 -19.22
N PRO A 66 -9.90 8.48 -19.53
CA PRO A 66 -11.22 8.90 -19.08
C PRO A 66 -11.30 8.82 -17.55
N ALA A 67 -11.74 9.90 -16.92
CA ALA A 67 -12.07 9.93 -15.51
C ALA A 67 -13.41 9.23 -15.24
N LEU A 68 -13.53 8.57 -14.09
CA LEU A 68 -14.80 8.03 -13.64
C LEU A 68 -15.77 9.17 -13.27
N ALA A 69 -17.04 9.02 -13.62
CA ALA A 69 -18.10 9.92 -13.13
C ALA A 69 -18.22 9.78 -11.59
N PRO A 70 -18.69 10.83 -10.88
CA PRO A 70 -18.74 10.81 -9.41
C PRO A 70 -19.50 9.62 -8.80
N ASP A 71 -20.60 9.19 -9.40
CA ASP A 71 -21.37 8.02 -8.96
C ASP A 71 -20.57 6.70 -9.13
N ALA A 72 -19.79 6.58 -10.21
CA ALA A 72 -18.90 5.46 -10.41
C ALA A 72 -17.69 5.49 -9.44
N GLN A 73 -17.18 6.68 -9.08
CA GLN A 73 -16.16 6.84 -8.05
C GLN A 73 -16.70 6.41 -6.68
N LEU A 74 -17.90 6.86 -6.29
CA LEU A 74 -18.57 6.42 -5.06
C LEU A 74 -18.76 4.91 -5.03
N SER A 75 -19.23 4.31 -6.13
CA SER A 75 -19.38 2.87 -6.26
C SER A 75 -18.04 2.15 -6.10
N SER A 76 -17.00 2.61 -6.78
CA SER A 76 -15.65 2.03 -6.70
C SER A 76 -15.10 2.08 -5.26
N THR A 77 -15.28 3.20 -4.57
CA THR A 77 -14.83 3.38 -3.18
C THR A 77 -15.58 2.44 -2.24
N ARG A 78 -16.91 2.30 -2.38
CA ARG A 78 -17.70 1.34 -1.60
C ARG A 78 -17.23 -0.10 -1.80
N HIS A 79 -16.91 -0.48 -3.04
CA HIS A 79 -16.38 -1.81 -3.33
C HIS A 79 -15.01 -2.03 -2.72
N PHE A 80 -14.13 -1.03 -2.74
CA PHE A 80 -12.81 -1.14 -2.13
C PHE A 80 -12.90 -1.26 -0.60
N MET A 81 -13.73 -0.45 0.06
CA MET A 81 -13.99 -0.59 1.49
C MET A 81 -14.53 -1.98 1.83
N ARG A 82 -15.44 -2.52 1.01
CA ARG A 82 -15.97 -3.87 1.19
C ARG A 82 -14.88 -4.94 1.09
N GLU A 83 -13.92 -4.79 0.17
CA GLU A 83 -12.76 -5.69 0.08
C GLU A 83 -11.87 -5.61 1.33
N LEU A 84 -11.64 -4.42 1.85
CA LEU A 84 -10.89 -4.26 3.10
C LEU A 84 -11.64 -4.94 4.27
N ASN A 85 -12.96 -4.75 4.37
CA ASN A 85 -13.76 -5.41 5.40
C ASN A 85 -13.74 -6.94 5.26
N ARG A 86 -13.68 -7.50 4.05
CA ARG A 86 -13.51 -8.94 3.80
C ARG A 86 -12.22 -9.50 4.39
N PHE A 87 -11.20 -8.69 4.50
CA PHE A 87 -9.95 -9.06 5.17
C PHE A 87 -9.94 -8.75 6.68
N GLY A 88 -11.03 -8.21 7.23
CA GLY A 88 -11.13 -7.83 8.63
C GLY A 88 -10.55 -6.44 8.93
N VAL A 89 -10.22 -5.66 7.91
CA VAL A 89 -9.73 -4.29 8.08
C VAL A 89 -10.89 -3.37 8.42
N THR A 90 -10.74 -2.64 9.52
CA THR A 90 -11.72 -1.67 10.04
C THR A 90 -11.20 -0.24 10.04
N SER A 91 -9.88 -0.06 9.93
CA SER A 91 -9.25 1.26 9.95
C SER A 91 -8.10 1.32 8.95
N VAL A 92 -7.94 2.46 8.32
CA VAL A 92 -6.81 2.76 7.44
C VAL A 92 -6.20 4.11 7.79
N ILE A 93 -4.89 4.21 7.60
CA ILE A 93 -4.18 5.48 7.57
C ILE A 93 -3.87 5.75 6.11
N ASP A 94 -4.50 6.81 5.57
CA ASP A 94 -4.13 7.33 4.27
C ASP A 94 -2.87 8.17 4.45
N ALA A 95 -1.73 7.65 4.01
CA ALA A 95 -0.44 8.34 4.13
C ALA A 95 -0.33 9.57 3.21
N GLY A 96 -1.36 9.81 2.43
CA GLY A 96 -1.41 10.77 1.34
C GLY A 96 -0.98 10.13 0.03
N GLY A 97 -1.43 10.67 -1.08
CA GLY A 97 -1.15 10.13 -2.42
C GLY A 97 -1.03 11.20 -3.47
N GLY A 98 -0.19 10.93 -4.47
CA GLY A 98 -0.13 11.76 -5.67
C GLY A 98 -1.46 11.82 -6.40
N PHE A 99 -1.75 12.96 -7.03
CA PHE A 99 -2.99 13.23 -7.80
C PHE A 99 -4.27 13.44 -6.96
N HIS A 100 -4.13 13.77 -5.68
CA HIS A 100 -5.26 14.14 -4.82
C HIS A 100 -5.06 15.56 -4.29
N ASP A 101 -5.57 16.54 -5.02
CA ASP A 101 -5.57 17.93 -4.56
C ASP A 101 -6.61 18.11 -3.44
N TYR A 102 -6.14 18.57 -2.27
CA TYR A 102 -7.04 18.91 -1.18
C TYR A 102 -7.57 20.35 -1.33
N PRO A 103 -8.89 20.59 -1.14
CA PRO A 103 -9.93 19.62 -0.70
C PRO A 103 -10.66 18.91 -1.87
N ASP A 104 -10.45 19.27 -3.12
CA ASP A 104 -11.36 18.95 -4.22
C ASP A 104 -11.48 17.45 -4.49
N ASP A 105 -10.38 16.71 -4.46
CA ASP A 105 -10.38 15.26 -4.72
C ASP A 105 -10.84 14.43 -3.50
N TYR A 106 -11.01 15.07 -2.34
CA TYR A 106 -11.53 14.42 -1.14
C TYR A 106 -13.06 14.38 -1.07
N ALA A 107 -13.76 15.11 -1.95
CA ALA A 107 -15.21 15.24 -1.97
C ALA A 107 -15.97 13.89 -2.01
N ILE A 108 -15.41 12.86 -2.64
CA ILE A 108 -16.01 11.51 -2.70
C ILE A 108 -16.03 10.85 -1.32
N ILE A 109 -14.93 10.92 -0.59
CA ILE A 109 -14.85 10.35 0.77
C ILE A 109 -15.69 11.18 1.74
N GLU A 110 -15.65 12.51 1.63
CA GLU A 110 -16.46 13.41 2.45
C GLU A 110 -17.96 13.16 2.25
N LYS A 111 -18.38 12.90 1.01
CA LYS A 111 -19.77 12.53 0.74
C LYS A 111 -20.14 11.19 1.39
N LEU A 112 -19.31 10.15 1.27
CA LEU A 112 -19.56 8.86 1.92
C LEU A 112 -19.58 8.99 3.44
N HIS A 113 -18.76 9.87 4.01
CA HIS A 113 -18.78 10.19 5.42
C HIS A 113 -20.09 10.89 5.84
N ALA A 114 -20.49 11.94 5.12
CA ALA A 114 -21.72 12.69 5.38
C ALA A 114 -22.99 11.83 5.26
N ASP A 115 -22.99 10.84 4.36
CA ASP A 115 -24.09 9.91 4.15
C ASP A 115 -24.08 8.72 5.15
N ASP A 116 -23.15 8.66 6.10
CA ASP A 116 -22.92 7.53 7.04
C ASP A 116 -22.59 6.19 6.36
N GLU A 117 -21.94 6.25 5.20
CA GLU A 117 -21.65 5.08 4.37
C GLU A 117 -20.21 4.56 4.50
N LEU A 118 -19.34 5.21 5.26
CA LEU A 118 -18.01 4.68 5.52
C LEU A 118 -18.10 3.38 6.34
N THR A 119 -17.51 2.33 5.78
CA THR A 119 -17.41 1.02 6.45
C THR A 119 -16.01 0.74 7.01
N ILE A 120 -15.15 1.73 6.94
CA ILE A 120 -13.82 1.77 7.57
C ILE A 120 -13.61 3.15 8.19
N ARG A 121 -12.71 3.24 9.18
CA ARG A 121 -12.21 4.51 9.71
C ARG A 121 -11.04 4.97 8.86
N ILE A 122 -10.97 6.25 8.57
CA ILE A 122 -9.92 6.85 7.74
C ILE A 122 -9.25 7.99 8.50
N ALA A 123 -7.96 7.82 8.81
CA ALA A 123 -7.10 8.89 9.29
C ALA A 123 -6.27 9.37 8.09
N TYR A 124 -6.61 10.53 7.51
CA TYR A 124 -5.96 10.98 6.28
C TYR A 124 -4.84 11.99 6.54
N ASN A 125 -3.82 11.92 5.69
CA ASN A 125 -2.70 12.85 5.68
C ASN A 125 -2.67 13.60 4.34
N LEU A 126 -2.32 14.88 4.37
CA LEU A 126 -2.29 15.71 3.17
C LEU A 126 -0.95 15.59 2.46
N PHE A 127 -1.01 15.40 1.16
CA PHE A 127 0.14 15.13 0.30
C PHE A 127 0.28 16.25 -0.74
N THR A 128 1.45 16.89 -0.77
CA THR A 128 1.73 17.94 -1.76
C THR A 128 1.78 17.40 -3.18
N GLN A 129 1.32 18.19 -4.15
CA GLN A 129 1.19 17.74 -5.54
C GLN A 129 2.23 18.35 -6.48
N LYS A 130 2.87 19.45 -6.09
CA LYS A 130 3.72 20.26 -7.00
C LYS A 130 5.10 20.51 -6.42
N PRO A 131 6.16 20.04 -7.10
CA PRO A 131 7.52 20.35 -6.69
C PRO A 131 7.76 21.86 -6.59
N GLY A 132 8.35 22.31 -5.48
CA GLY A 132 8.63 23.72 -5.18
C GLY A 132 7.44 24.51 -4.62
N GLY A 133 6.28 23.86 -4.45
CA GLY A 133 5.07 24.45 -3.86
C GLY A 133 4.75 23.96 -2.45
N GLU A 134 5.53 23.01 -1.93
CA GLU A 134 5.19 22.19 -0.76
C GLU A 134 4.93 23.04 0.49
N ARG A 135 5.84 23.98 0.79
CA ARG A 135 5.68 24.86 1.96
C ARG A 135 4.42 25.74 1.85
N ALA A 136 4.11 26.21 0.64
CA ALA A 136 2.92 27.02 0.41
C ALA A 136 1.63 26.20 0.57
N ASP A 137 1.62 24.96 0.09
CA ASP A 137 0.51 24.02 0.25
C ASP A 137 0.24 23.75 1.72
N PHE A 138 1.24 23.35 2.51
CA PHE A 138 1.08 23.12 3.95
C PHE A 138 0.69 24.39 4.72
N ALA A 139 1.24 25.56 4.35
CA ALA A 139 0.85 26.83 4.96
C ALA A 139 -0.61 27.17 4.69
N LYS A 140 -1.10 26.92 3.46
CA LYS A 140 -2.50 27.05 3.07
C LYS A 140 -3.39 26.09 3.86
N TRP A 141 -3.06 24.81 3.83
CA TRP A 141 -3.88 23.77 4.48
C TRP A 141 -3.94 23.92 6.00
N SER A 142 -2.86 24.41 6.64
CA SER A 142 -2.87 24.67 8.08
C SER A 142 -3.82 25.80 8.51
N GLN A 143 -4.36 26.56 7.57
CA GLN A 143 -5.42 27.54 7.81
C GLN A 143 -6.82 26.98 7.54
N MET A 144 -6.92 25.83 6.84
CA MET A 144 -8.18 25.21 6.43
C MET A 144 -8.60 24.08 7.36
N VAL A 145 -7.64 23.31 7.87
CA VAL A 145 -7.89 22.11 8.66
C VAL A 145 -6.83 21.95 9.74
N ALA A 146 -7.18 21.30 10.84
CA ALA A 146 -6.26 21.01 11.94
C ALA A 146 -6.15 19.50 12.20
N PRO A 147 -5.00 18.99 12.68
CA PRO A 147 -4.89 17.61 13.12
C PRO A 147 -5.96 17.26 14.16
N GLY A 148 -6.59 16.11 14.00
CA GLY A 148 -7.70 15.65 14.82
C GLY A 148 -9.07 16.19 14.43
N GLN A 149 -9.14 17.13 13.48
CA GLN A 149 -10.43 17.61 12.96
C GLN A 149 -11.16 16.51 12.20
N GLY A 150 -12.45 16.39 12.46
CA GLY A 150 -13.32 15.31 11.98
C GLY A 150 -13.92 14.53 13.15
N ASP A 151 -14.18 13.27 12.95
CA ASP A 151 -14.72 12.37 13.97
C ASP A 151 -14.02 11.00 13.98
N ASP A 152 -14.66 10.01 14.60
CA ASP A 152 -14.10 8.66 14.71
C ASP A 152 -14.03 7.91 13.37
N ARG A 153 -14.72 8.37 12.33
CA ARG A 153 -14.78 7.69 11.03
C ARG A 153 -13.91 8.34 9.97
N TYR A 154 -13.83 9.66 10.00
CA TYR A 154 -13.05 10.40 9.02
C TYR A 154 -12.38 11.60 9.69
N ARG A 155 -11.04 11.61 9.69
CA ARG A 155 -10.30 12.56 10.49
C ARG A 155 -8.98 12.94 9.82
N MET A 156 -8.68 14.25 9.85
CA MET A 156 -7.36 14.76 9.48
C MET A 156 -6.31 14.28 10.48
N ASN A 157 -5.23 13.66 9.99
CA ASN A 157 -4.16 13.11 10.83
C ASN A 157 -2.88 13.95 10.81
N GLY A 158 -2.48 14.46 9.65
CA GLY A 158 -1.25 15.26 9.54
C GLY A 158 -0.78 15.51 8.12
N ALA A 159 0.49 15.85 7.96
CA ALA A 159 1.15 15.91 6.67
C ALA A 159 1.51 14.50 6.19
N GLY A 160 1.27 14.23 4.91
CA GLY A 160 1.55 12.96 4.25
C GLY A 160 3.03 12.74 3.97
N GLU A 161 3.36 11.61 3.40
CA GLU A 161 4.75 11.16 3.30
C GLU A 161 5.62 12.01 2.36
N MET A 162 5.05 12.73 1.41
CA MET A 162 5.80 13.63 0.54
C MET A 162 5.80 15.05 1.11
N LEU A 163 6.72 15.31 2.03
CA LEU A 163 6.90 16.65 2.60
C LEU A 163 7.54 17.59 1.59
N VAL A 164 8.56 17.11 0.86
CA VAL A 164 9.22 17.82 -0.22
C VAL A 164 9.64 16.83 -1.32
N PHE A 165 9.44 17.18 -2.58
CA PHE A 165 9.83 16.33 -3.69
C PHE A 165 11.34 16.13 -3.81
N SER A 166 12.14 17.06 -3.26
CA SER A 166 13.59 16.94 -3.22
C SER A 166 14.07 15.82 -2.28
N ALA A 167 13.22 15.30 -1.38
CA ALA A 167 13.52 14.18 -0.50
C ALA A 167 13.00 12.83 -1.04
N ALA A 168 12.38 12.80 -2.21
CA ALA A 168 11.84 11.58 -2.80
C ALA A 168 12.96 10.59 -3.15
N ASP A 169 13.04 9.51 -2.40
CA ASP A 169 14.00 8.42 -2.60
C ASP A 169 13.30 7.12 -3.01
N PHE A 170 12.34 7.24 -3.92
CA PHE A 170 11.52 6.11 -4.37
C PHE A 170 12.35 4.87 -4.66
N GLU A 171 11.90 3.77 -4.12
CA GLU A 171 12.58 2.50 -4.25
C GLU A 171 12.47 1.93 -5.66
N ASP A 172 13.62 1.64 -6.23
CA ASP A 172 13.77 0.65 -7.27
C ASP A 172 15.03 -0.16 -6.98
N PHE A 173 14.84 -1.35 -6.43
CA PHE A 173 15.97 -2.19 -6.05
C PHE A 173 16.73 -2.77 -7.23
N ARG A 174 16.34 -2.48 -8.46
CA ARG A 174 17.05 -2.82 -9.70
C ARG A 174 17.94 -1.68 -10.20
N GLU A 175 17.61 -0.45 -9.80
CA GLU A 175 18.36 0.76 -10.18
C GLU A 175 19.34 1.21 -9.06
N PRO A 176 20.32 2.06 -9.33
CA PRO A 176 21.14 2.68 -8.31
C PRO A 176 20.28 3.48 -7.31
N ARG A 177 20.71 3.50 -6.06
CA ARG A 177 20.07 4.33 -5.04
C ARG A 177 20.05 5.80 -5.49
N PRO A 178 18.96 6.54 -5.25
CA PRO A 178 18.86 7.92 -5.68
C PRO A 178 19.85 8.81 -4.92
N ASP A 179 20.48 9.71 -5.64
CA ASP A 179 21.28 10.79 -5.05
C ASP A 179 20.38 12.03 -4.89
N LEU A 180 19.95 12.30 -3.67
CA LEU A 180 19.07 13.41 -3.38
C LEU A 180 19.79 14.76 -3.59
N PRO A 181 19.13 15.76 -4.20
CA PRO A 181 19.76 17.02 -4.52
C PRO A 181 20.25 17.78 -3.28
N PRO A 182 21.30 18.63 -3.39
CA PRO A 182 21.82 19.40 -2.26
C PRO A 182 20.83 20.34 -1.57
N ARG A 183 19.75 20.73 -2.27
CA ARG A 183 18.70 21.60 -1.69
C ARG A 183 17.77 20.86 -0.74
N MET A 184 17.80 19.53 -0.72
CA MET A 184 16.84 18.70 0.02
C MET A 184 16.74 19.09 1.50
N GLU A 185 17.85 19.27 2.17
CA GLU A 185 17.89 19.64 3.59
C GLU A 185 17.23 20.99 3.83
N HIS A 186 17.46 21.96 2.95
CA HIS A 186 16.88 23.29 3.06
C HIS A 186 15.34 23.23 2.87
N ASP A 187 14.89 22.60 1.78
CA ASP A 187 13.47 22.46 1.45
C ASP A 187 12.72 21.74 2.60
N LEU A 188 13.31 20.63 3.09
CA LEU A 188 12.72 19.83 4.17
C LEU A 188 12.68 20.62 5.48
N GLU A 189 13.74 21.38 5.82
CA GLU A 189 13.78 22.15 7.05
C GLU A 189 12.70 23.24 7.07
N GLU A 190 12.47 23.95 5.96
CA GLU A 190 11.40 24.96 5.87
C GLU A 190 10.01 24.37 6.12
N VAL A 191 9.73 23.19 5.55
CA VAL A 191 8.44 22.52 5.76
C VAL A 191 8.32 21.98 7.18
N VAL A 192 9.34 21.30 7.70
CA VAL A 192 9.29 20.72 9.05
C VAL A 192 9.14 21.82 10.11
N ARG A 193 9.85 22.96 9.99
CA ARG A 193 9.66 24.11 10.90
C ARG A 193 8.22 24.62 10.90
N LEU A 194 7.60 24.72 9.73
CA LEU A 194 6.18 25.08 9.60
C LEU A 194 5.28 24.06 10.32
N LEU A 195 5.49 22.77 10.09
CA LEU A 195 4.68 21.70 10.68
C LEU A 195 4.83 21.67 12.21
N VAL A 196 6.04 21.88 12.73
CA VAL A 196 6.30 21.99 14.19
C VAL A 196 5.59 23.21 14.78
N ASP A 197 5.68 24.39 14.14
CA ASP A 197 4.97 25.61 14.55
C ASP A 197 3.46 25.40 14.63
N LYS A 198 2.89 24.69 13.65
CA LYS A 198 1.46 24.37 13.59
C LYS A 198 1.05 23.13 14.40
N ARG A 199 2.00 22.46 15.05
CA ARG A 199 1.77 21.22 15.81
C ARG A 199 1.15 20.13 14.97
N TRP A 200 1.54 20.02 13.68
CA TRP A 200 1.09 19.02 12.76
C TRP A 200 1.97 17.77 12.85
N PRO A 201 1.42 16.58 13.09
CA PRO A 201 2.10 15.31 12.83
C PRO A 201 2.49 15.22 11.37
N TRP A 202 3.57 14.48 11.07
CA TRP A 202 3.99 14.28 9.67
C TRP A 202 4.57 12.89 9.43
N ARG A 203 4.57 12.52 8.17
CA ARG A 203 5.21 11.31 7.65
C ARG A 203 6.24 11.72 6.60
N LEU A 204 7.31 10.95 6.49
CA LEU A 204 8.32 11.14 5.46
C LEU A 204 8.61 9.79 4.80
N HIS A 205 8.40 9.72 3.47
CA HIS A 205 8.86 8.63 2.64
C HIS A 205 10.38 8.58 2.67
N ALA A 206 10.97 7.52 3.17
CA ALA A 206 12.42 7.32 3.15
C ALA A 206 12.77 5.82 3.20
N THR A 207 13.24 5.32 2.07
CA THR A 207 13.60 3.92 1.83
C THR A 207 15.02 3.61 2.28
N TYR A 208 15.95 4.50 1.93
CA TYR A 208 17.38 4.25 2.05
C TYR A 208 18.00 4.94 3.26
N ASP A 209 18.97 4.25 3.90
CA ASP A 209 19.65 4.77 5.09
C ASP A 209 20.33 6.13 4.82
N GLU A 210 20.84 6.32 3.62
CA GLU A 210 21.48 7.57 3.19
C GLU A 210 20.49 8.75 3.18
N SER A 211 19.27 8.53 2.71
CA SER A 211 18.19 9.53 2.72
C SER A 211 17.73 9.81 4.15
N ILE A 212 17.58 8.75 4.95
CA ILE A 212 17.16 8.82 6.34
C ILE A 212 18.17 9.62 7.18
N VAL A 213 19.49 9.39 6.99
CA VAL A 213 20.54 10.19 7.67
C VAL A 213 20.33 11.67 7.43
N ARG A 214 20.17 12.09 6.17
CA ARG A 214 20.02 13.49 5.78
C ARG A 214 18.73 14.11 6.36
N ALA A 215 17.63 13.35 6.35
CA ALA A 215 16.37 13.78 6.95
C ALA A 215 16.50 13.95 8.47
N LEU A 216 17.11 12.99 9.16
CA LEU A 216 17.33 13.06 10.60
C LEU A 216 18.26 14.21 10.99
N ASP A 217 19.24 14.55 10.17
CA ASP A 217 20.10 15.75 10.40
C ASP A 217 19.25 17.03 10.38
N VAL A 218 18.24 17.10 9.51
CA VAL A 218 17.26 18.21 9.51
C VAL A 218 16.41 18.19 10.77
N PHE A 219 15.85 17.05 11.13
CA PHE A 219 14.97 16.94 12.31
C PHE A 219 15.72 17.29 13.60
N GLU A 220 16.98 16.86 13.74
CA GLU A 220 17.83 17.22 14.86
C GLU A 220 18.13 18.73 14.91
N ARG A 221 18.36 19.38 13.77
CA ARG A 221 18.54 20.84 13.73
C ARG A 221 17.29 21.56 14.19
N VAL A 222 16.12 21.17 13.65
CA VAL A 222 14.85 21.76 14.06
C VAL A 222 14.57 21.52 15.54
N ALA A 223 14.84 20.31 16.05
CA ALA A 223 14.61 19.96 17.45
C ALA A 223 15.43 20.79 18.46
N ARG A 224 16.57 21.36 18.05
CA ARG A 224 17.35 22.28 18.93
C ARG A 224 16.64 23.59 19.20
N ASP A 225 15.87 24.07 18.23
CA ASP A 225 15.19 25.35 18.29
C ASP A 225 13.73 25.21 18.70
N MET A 226 13.09 24.11 18.27
CA MET A 226 11.66 23.88 18.38
C MET A 226 11.40 22.45 18.87
N PRO A 227 10.76 22.24 20.04
CA PRO A 227 10.59 20.90 20.59
C PRO A 227 9.65 20.04 19.74
N LEU A 228 10.12 18.85 19.37
CA LEU A 228 9.32 17.84 18.68
C LEU A 228 8.45 17.02 19.67
N HIS A 229 8.64 17.20 20.97
CA HIS A 229 7.92 16.44 21.99
C HIS A 229 6.39 16.54 21.82
N GLY A 230 5.74 15.39 21.87
CA GLY A 230 4.28 15.28 21.70
C GLY A 230 3.80 15.46 20.26
N LEU A 231 4.72 15.52 19.28
CA LEU A 231 4.40 15.37 17.87
C LEU A 231 4.70 13.93 17.45
N HIS A 232 3.75 13.30 16.78
CA HIS A 232 4.01 12.04 16.11
C HIS A 232 4.58 12.33 14.72
N TRP A 233 5.86 12.04 14.53
CA TRP A 233 6.49 12.08 13.22
C TRP A 233 7.03 10.70 12.86
N ILE A 234 7.00 10.36 11.59
CA ILE A 234 7.11 8.98 11.14
C ILE A 234 8.06 8.93 9.95
N ILE A 235 8.95 7.95 9.95
CA ILE A 235 9.64 7.48 8.74
C ILE A 235 8.82 6.33 8.17
N ASP A 236 8.37 6.51 6.94
CA ASP A 236 7.71 5.45 6.19
C ASP A 236 8.74 4.61 5.44
N HIS A 237 8.48 3.31 5.36
CA HIS A 237 9.24 2.28 4.65
C HIS A 237 10.51 1.84 5.39
N ALA A 238 11.55 2.67 5.44
CA ALA A 238 12.78 2.42 6.17
C ALA A 238 13.45 1.06 5.85
N GLU A 239 13.35 0.58 4.59
CA GLU A 239 13.81 -0.77 4.23
C GLU A 239 15.28 -0.99 4.55
N THR A 240 16.13 0.00 4.30
CA THR A 240 17.57 -0.17 4.52
C THR A 240 18.12 0.62 5.71
N ILE A 241 17.26 1.06 6.63
CA ILE A 241 17.66 1.85 7.80
C ILE A 241 18.72 1.13 8.65
N GLY A 242 19.80 1.83 8.97
CA GLY A 242 20.86 1.32 9.83
C GLY A 242 20.54 1.43 11.32
N PRO A 243 21.18 0.59 12.18
CA PRO A 243 20.92 0.59 13.62
C PRO A 243 21.09 1.95 14.30
N ARG A 244 22.11 2.73 13.89
CA ARG A 244 22.35 4.08 14.40
C ARG A 244 21.16 5.02 14.14
N ASN A 245 20.56 4.94 12.96
CA ASN A 245 19.44 5.80 12.59
C ASN A 245 18.16 5.37 13.29
N ILE A 246 17.95 4.09 13.54
CA ILE A 246 16.86 3.61 14.40
C ILE A 246 16.97 4.25 15.81
N ASP A 247 18.17 4.26 16.38
CA ASP A 247 18.40 4.87 17.71
C ASP A 247 18.17 6.39 17.70
N ARG A 248 18.51 7.08 16.58
CA ARG A 248 18.21 8.52 16.39
C ARG A 248 16.70 8.77 16.32
N VAL A 249 15.95 7.96 15.56
CA VAL A 249 14.48 8.05 15.51
C VAL A 249 13.89 7.90 16.90
N ALA A 250 14.33 6.89 17.66
CA ALA A 250 13.86 6.67 19.03
C ALA A 250 14.19 7.85 19.96
N ALA A 251 15.42 8.37 19.88
CA ALA A 251 15.88 9.51 20.71
C ALA A 251 15.10 10.80 20.42
N LEU A 252 14.68 11.02 19.20
CA LEU A 252 13.88 12.19 18.79
C LEU A 252 12.37 11.99 18.99
N GLY A 253 11.93 10.80 19.46
CA GLY A 253 10.52 10.49 19.71
C GLY A 253 9.69 10.22 18.46
N GLY A 254 10.33 9.80 17.35
CA GLY A 254 9.66 9.41 16.11
C GLY A 254 9.19 7.96 16.09
N GLY A 255 8.49 7.57 15.02
CA GLY A 255 8.05 6.22 14.74
C GLY A 255 8.50 5.73 13.37
N ILE A 256 8.42 4.42 13.16
CA ILE A 256 8.75 3.78 11.88
C ILE A 256 7.55 2.95 11.43
N ALA A 257 7.03 3.24 10.23
CA ALA A 257 5.95 2.46 9.63
C ALA A 257 6.51 1.59 8.50
N VAL A 258 6.49 0.27 8.71
CA VAL A 258 6.98 -0.69 7.73
C VAL A 258 5.86 -1.21 6.85
N GLN A 259 6.12 -1.36 5.56
CA GLN A 259 5.21 -1.96 4.60
C GLN A 259 5.84 -3.25 4.05
N HIS A 260 4.99 -4.16 3.58
CA HIS A 260 5.46 -5.49 3.15
C HIS A 260 5.96 -5.53 1.69
N ARG A 261 6.52 -4.41 1.23
CA ARG A 261 7.12 -4.28 -0.09
C ARG A 261 8.15 -5.38 -0.38
N MET A 262 8.95 -5.74 0.61
CA MET A 262 9.96 -6.77 0.47
C MET A 262 9.37 -8.18 0.28
N ALA A 263 8.10 -8.40 0.59
CA ALA A 263 7.40 -9.62 0.20
C ALA A 263 7.27 -9.76 -1.33
N TYR A 264 7.30 -8.65 -2.06
CA TYR A 264 7.16 -8.61 -3.52
C TYR A 264 8.47 -8.29 -4.25
N GLN A 265 9.31 -7.45 -3.67
CA GLN A 265 10.54 -6.98 -4.29
C GLN A 265 11.81 -7.63 -3.71
N GLY A 266 11.67 -8.54 -2.76
CA GLY A 266 12.78 -9.16 -2.08
C GLY A 266 13.73 -9.90 -3.00
N GLU A 267 13.24 -10.56 -4.06
CA GLU A 267 14.09 -11.22 -5.03
C GLU A 267 14.96 -10.22 -5.80
N TYR A 268 14.44 -9.07 -6.20
CA TYR A 268 15.22 -8.00 -6.84
C TYR A 268 16.28 -7.43 -5.90
N PHE A 269 15.92 -7.29 -4.62
CA PHE A 269 16.87 -6.84 -3.61
C PHE A 269 18.01 -7.85 -3.42
N VAL A 270 17.69 -9.14 -3.30
CA VAL A 270 18.68 -10.23 -3.16
C VAL A 270 19.60 -10.31 -4.39
N GLU A 271 19.02 -10.18 -5.59
CA GLU A 271 19.79 -10.19 -6.85
C GLU A 271 20.83 -9.06 -6.88
N ARG A 272 20.45 -7.86 -6.42
CA ARG A 272 21.32 -6.68 -6.49
C ARG A 272 22.30 -6.57 -5.32
N TYR A 273 21.83 -6.80 -4.09
CA TYR A 273 22.59 -6.51 -2.88
C TYR A 273 23.08 -7.78 -2.16
N GLY A 274 22.62 -8.95 -2.59
CA GLY A 274 22.98 -10.25 -2.04
C GLY A 274 22.10 -10.65 -0.83
N ALA A 275 22.05 -11.95 -0.57
CA ALA A 275 21.21 -12.54 0.47
C ALA A 275 21.52 -11.99 1.88
N ARG A 276 22.82 -11.75 2.19
CA ARG A 276 23.23 -11.22 3.49
C ARG A 276 22.66 -9.83 3.78
N ALA A 277 22.61 -8.96 2.78
CA ALA A 277 22.01 -7.64 2.95
C ALA A 277 20.50 -7.71 3.16
N ALA A 278 19.85 -8.72 2.57
CA ALA A 278 18.41 -8.91 2.71
C ALA A 278 17.99 -9.39 4.11
N GLU A 279 18.89 -10.03 4.88
CA GLU A 279 18.59 -10.57 6.21
C GLU A 279 18.04 -9.52 7.20
N THR A 280 18.35 -8.24 6.97
CA THR A 280 17.95 -7.10 7.81
C THR A 280 17.34 -5.96 6.99
N THR A 281 16.56 -6.28 5.96
CA THR A 281 15.95 -5.28 5.07
C THR A 281 14.42 -5.51 5.00
N PRO A 282 13.64 -4.77 5.82
CA PRO A 282 14.04 -3.92 6.96
C PRO A 282 14.41 -4.71 8.23
N PRO A 283 15.18 -4.11 9.16
CA PRO A 283 15.62 -4.77 10.39
C PRO A 283 14.54 -4.67 11.49
N ILE A 284 13.39 -5.30 11.29
CA ILE A 284 12.18 -5.11 12.11
C ILE A 284 12.41 -5.51 13.58
N ALA A 285 13.08 -6.64 13.81
CA ALA A 285 13.38 -7.07 15.17
C ALA A 285 14.28 -6.06 15.92
N ARG A 286 15.22 -5.41 15.20
CA ARG A 286 16.08 -4.36 15.78
C ARG A 286 15.28 -3.09 16.08
N MET A 287 14.34 -2.71 15.20
CA MET A 287 13.44 -1.58 15.43
C MET A 287 12.65 -1.80 16.73
N LEU A 288 12.01 -2.97 16.88
CA LEU A 288 11.26 -3.31 18.10
C LEU A 288 12.14 -3.32 19.36
N ALA A 289 13.36 -3.85 19.25
CA ALA A 289 14.30 -3.91 20.37
C ALA A 289 14.79 -2.53 20.83
N SER A 290 14.74 -1.52 19.97
CA SER A 290 15.11 -0.14 20.34
C SER A 290 14.02 0.61 21.14
N GLY A 291 12.80 0.06 21.15
CA GLY A 291 11.65 0.71 21.77
C GLY A 291 11.02 1.83 20.91
N VAL A 292 11.47 2.03 19.66
CA VAL A 292 10.80 2.96 18.74
C VAL A 292 9.40 2.43 18.42
N PRO A 293 8.37 3.28 18.34
CA PRO A 293 7.07 2.88 17.82
C PRO A 293 7.20 2.28 16.41
N VAL A 294 6.72 1.05 16.21
CA VAL A 294 6.69 0.39 14.90
C VAL A 294 5.27 -0.01 14.56
N GLY A 295 4.81 0.37 13.38
CA GLY A 295 3.52 -0.05 12.81
C GLY A 295 3.72 -0.78 11.50
N ALA A 296 2.74 -1.59 11.09
CA ALA A 296 2.75 -2.31 9.82
C ALA A 296 1.60 -1.89 8.92
N GLY A 297 1.88 -1.81 7.62
CA GLY A 297 0.92 -1.44 6.58
C GLY A 297 1.19 -2.13 5.25
N THR A 298 0.43 -1.76 4.22
CA THR A 298 0.54 -2.40 2.90
C THR A 298 1.23 -1.54 1.85
N ASP A 299 1.09 -0.24 1.90
CA ASP A 299 1.44 0.65 0.79
C ASP A 299 0.74 0.22 -0.52
N ALA A 300 -0.51 -0.27 -0.38
CA ALA A 300 -1.30 -0.74 -1.51
C ALA A 300 -1.91 0.46 -2.27
N THR A 301 -2.25 0.26 -3.52
CA THR A 301 -2.36 -0.99 -4.27
C THR A 301 -1.29 -1.11 -5.36
N ARG A 302 -0.44 -0.13 -5.49
CA ARG A 302 0.51 -0.03 -6.62
C ARG A 302 1.76 -0.87 -6.41
N ILE A 303 2.28 -0.85 -5.20
CA ILE A 303 3.54 -1.48 -4.83
C ILE A 303 3.32 -2.90 -4.33
N SER A 304 2.20 -3.14 -3.68
CA SER A 304 1.91 -4.41 -3.02
C SER A 304 0.41 -4.68 -2.94
N SER A 305 0.03 -5.85 -2.49
CA SER A 305 -1.37 -6.20 -2.22
C SER A 305 -1.91 -5.43 -1.02
N HIS A 306 -3.20 -5.09 -1.08
CA HIS A 306 -3.94 -4.53 0.06
C HIS A 306 -4.32 -5.58 1.13
N ASN A 307 -3.95 -6.85 0.92
CA ASN A 307 -4.25 -7.93 1.85
C ASN A 307 -3.29 -7.91 3.05
N PRO A 308 -3.78 -7.67 4.30
CA PRO A 308 -2.94 -7.64 5.49
C PRO A 308 -2.32 -9.00 5.83
N TRP A 309 -2.94 -10.11 5.39
CA TRP A 309 -2.48 -11.46 5.70
C TRP A 309 -1.21 -11.84 4.93
N VAL A 310 -0.94 -11.22 3.79
CA VAL A 310 0.35 -11.31 3.11
C VAL A 310 1.44 -10.64 3.96
N SER A 311 1.16 -9.46 4.49
CA SER A 311 2.08 -8.77 5.39
C SER A 311 2.35 -9.57 6.66
N LEU A 312 1.29 -10.08 7.29
CA LEU A 312 1.43 -10.92 8.49
C LEU A 312 2.21 -12.19 8.21
N SER A 313 1.98 -12.85 7.07
CA SER A 313 2.77 -14.00 6.65
C SER A 313 4.24 -13.64 6.46
N TRP A 314 4.53 -12.54 5.78
CA TRP A 314 5.89 -12.04 5.59
C TRP A 314 6.59 -11.72 6.91
N LEU A 315 5.93 -11.01 7.83
CA LEU A 315 6.48 -10.68 9.15
C LEU A 315 6.83 -11.93 9.99
N VAL A 316 6.01 -12.98 9.86
CA VAL A 316 6.21 -14.24 10.61
C VAL A 316 7.25 -15.16 9.96
N THR A 317 7.22 -15.25 8.63
CA THR A 317 8.03 -16.26 7.92
C THR A 317 9.34 -15.71 7.33
N GLY A 318 9.44 -14.39 7.16
CA GLY A 318 10.56 -13.76 6.47
C GLY A 318 10.67 -14.14 4.99
N ARG A 319 9.54 -14.57 4.36
CA ARG A 319 9.52 -15.07 2.97
C ARG A 319 8.83 -14.12 2.05
N THR A 320 9.36 -14.03 0.84
CA THR A 320 8.67 -13.37 -0.27
C THR A 320 7.47 -14.19 -0.74
N VAL A 321 6.58 -13.57 -1.51
CA VAL A 321 5.48 -14.29 -2.19
C VAL A 321 5.99 -15.33 -3.19
N GLY A 322 7.20 -15.14 -3.73
CA GLY A 322 7.91 -16.10 -4.56
C GLY A 322 8.51 -17.29 -3.80
N GLY A 323 8.47 -17.26 -2.46
CA GLY A 323 8.97 -18.33 -1.60
C GLY A 323 10.44 -18.18 -1.19
N THR A 324 11.13 -17.14 -1.62
CA THR A 324 12.51 -16.85 -1.22
C THR A 324 12.58 -16.53 0.27
N SER A 325 13.39 -17.25 1.01
CA SER A 325 13.65 -16.94 2.43
C SER A 325 14.65 -15.78 2.51
N MET A 326 14.19 -14.64 3.00
CA MET A 326 15.01 -13.45 3.17
C MET A 326 15.58 -13.34 4.58
N TYR A 327 14.76 -13.61 5.60
CA TYR A 327 15.11 -13.33 6.98
C TYR A 327 15.55 -14.57 7.74
N PRO A 328 16.59 -14.44 8.59
CA PRO A 328 16.85 -15.43 9.63
C PRO A 328 15.74 -15.35 10.70
N ALA A 329 15.62 -16.40 11.50
CA ALA A 329 14.63 -16.45 12.58
C ALA A 329 14.73 -15.26 13.55
N SER A 330 15.91 -14.66 13.68
CA SER A 330 16.14 -13.48 14.53
C SER A 330 15.50 -12.19 14.00
N ASN A 331 15.09 -12.13 12.72
CA ASN A 331 14.36 -11.01 12.15
C ASN A 331 12.92 -11.38 11.75
N CYS A 332 12.47 -12.59 12.05
CA CYS A 332 11.06 -12.99 11.95
C CYS A 332 10.34 -12.71 13.26
N LEU A 333 9.05 -12.39 13.21
CA LEU A 333 8.26 -12.06 14.39
C LEU A 333 7.40 -13.23 14.86
N ALA A 334 7.21 -13.34 16.17
CA ALA A 334 6.14 -14.17 16.71
C ALA A 334 4.77 -13.65 16.23
N ARG A 335 3.80 -14.56 16.05
CA ARG A 335 2.47 -14.23 15.48
C ARG A 335 1.74 -13.14 16.25
N ASP A 336 1.80 -13.18 17.57
CA ASP A 336 1.17 -12.17 18.43
C ASP A 336 1.84 -10.79 18.27
N VAL A 337 3.16 -10.75 18.12
CA VAL A 337 3.91 -9.51 17.88
C VAL A 337 3.55 -8.95 16.49
N ALA A 338 3.57 -9.78 15.45
CA ALA A 338 3.20 -9.38 14.10
C ALA A 338 1.75 -8.83 14.05
N LEU A 339 0.80 -9.51 14.71
CA LEU A 339 -0.58 -9.06 14.77
C LEU A 339 -0.73 -7.73 15.52
N ARG A 340 0.06 -7.50 16.59
CA ARG A 340 0.05 -6.21 17.31
C ARG A 340 0.54 -5.05 16.46
N LEU A 341 1.48 -5.26 15.54
CA LEU A 341 1.92 -4.22 14.60
C LEU A 341 0.79 -3.79 13.66
N TRP A 342 -0.11 -4.72 13.34
CA TRP A 342 -1.27 -4.48 12.48
C TRP A 342 -2.49 -3.93 13.21
N THR A 343 -2.52 -4.01 14.53
CA THR A 343 -3.66 -3.62 15.37
C THR A 343 -3.27 -2.51 16.35
N GLN A 344 -2.89 -2.88 17.56
CA GLN A 344 -2.64 -1.95 18.66
C GLN A 344 -1.55 -0.91 18.36
N ALA A 345 -0.46 -1.32 17.70
CA ALA A 345 0.65 -0.42 17.42
C ALA A 345 0.25 0.69 16.44
N ASN A 346 -0.58 0.38 15.45
CA ASN A 346 -1.04 1.35 14.46
C ASN A 346 -1.86 2.49 15.07
N ALA A 347 -2.47 2.31 16.24
CA ALA A 347 -3.16 3.39 16.94
C ALA A 347 -2.23 4.56 17.31
N TRP A 348 -0.93 4.32 17.48
CA TRP A 348 0.04 5.40 17.65
C TRP A 348 0.18 6.27 16.40
N PHE A 349 0.17 5.66 15.23
CA PHE A 349 0.35 6.32 13.93
C PHE A 349 -0.88 7.11 13.48
N SER A 350 -2.04 6.80 14.03
CA SER A 350 -3.31 7.52 13.80
C SER A 350 -3.73 8.40 14.99
N ASN A 351 -2.88 8.54 16.03
CA ASN A 351 -3.21 9.28 17.25
C ASN A 351 -4.46 8.76 17.99
N GLU A 352 -4.65 7.44 18.02
CA GLU A 352 -5.82 6.76 18.60
C GLU A 352 -5.48 5.76 19.71
N GLN A 353 -4.32 5.94 20.37
CA GLN A 353 -3.91 5.06 21.46
C GLN A 353 -4.99 4.99 22.54
N GLY A 354 -5.34 3.76 22.95
CA GLY A 354 -6.37 3.51 23.96
C GLY A 354 -7.80 3.68 23.46
N ARG A 355 -7.99 3.86 22.14
CA ARG A 355 -9.32 3.93 21.51
C ARG A 355 -9.59 2.80 20.54
N THR A 356 -8.54 2.34 19.84
CA THR A 356 -8.61 1.30 18.80
C THR A 356 -7.48 0.28 18.95
N GLY A 357 -7.60 -0.83 18.25
CA GLY A 357 -6.54 -1.82 18.08
C GLY A 357 -6.54 -2.96 19.10
N ARG A 358 -7.44 -2.93 20.10
CA ARG A 358 -7.59 -3.99 21.09
C ARG A 358 -9.07 -4.29 21.36
N ILE A 359 -9.33 -5.50 21.83
CA ILE A 359 -10.61 -5.84 22.43
C ILE A 359 -10.53 -5.52 23.93
N ALA A 360 -10.92 -4.31 24.30
CA ALA A 360 -10.85 -3.83 25.69
C ALA A 360 -12.04 -2.92 26.00
N VAL A 361 -12.43 -2.89 27.28
CA VAL A 361 -13.52 -2.02 27.75
C VAL A 361 -13.12 -0.56 27.54
N GLY A 362 -14.01 0.22 26.90
CA GLY A 362 -13.80 1.62 26.58
C GLY A 362 -13.16 1.89 25.21
N GLU A 363 -12.69 0.85 24.49
CA GLU A 363 -12.25 0.99 23.10
C GLU A 363 -13.41 0.76 22.13
N LEU A 364 -13.23 1.24 20.89
CA LEU A 364 -14.24 1.12 19.85
C LEU A 364 -14.43 -0.35 19.46
N ALA A 365 -15.70 -0.74 19.25
CA ALA A 365 -16.06 -2.11 18.92
C ALA A 365 -15.78 -2.45 17.43
N ASP A 366 -14.50 -2.38 17.04
CA ASP A 366 -14.01 -2.75 15.74
C ASP A 366 -13.42 -4.17 15.84
N VAL A 367 -14.13 -5.15 15.28
CA VAL A 367 -13.84 -6.57 15.52
C VAL A 367 -13.92 -7.35 14.20
N ALA A 368 -13.01 -8.30 14.03
CA ALA A 368 -13.05 -9.28 12.96
C ALA A 368 -13.09 -10.70 13.53
N VAL A 369 -14.01 -11.51 13.03
CA VAL A 369 -14.02 -12.96 13.24
C VAL A 369 -13.36 -13.61 12.03
N LEU A 370 -12.29 -14.35 12.26
CA LEU A 370 -11.45 -14.88 11.18
C LEU A 370 -11.95 -16.25 10.70
N SER A 371 -11.75 -16.54 9.42
CA SER A 371 -12.10 -17.82 8.78
C SER A 371 -11.28 -19.02 9.29
N GLN A 372 -10.22 -18.75 10.05
CA GLN A 372 -9.35 -19.78 10.62
C GLN A 372 -8.58 -19.22 11.82
N ASP A 373 -8.10 -20.11 12.67
CA ASP A 373 -7.27 -19.73 13.83
C ASP A 373 -5.87 -19.31 13.36
N TYR A 374 -5.63 -18.01 13.28
CA TYR A 374 -4.36 -17.41 12.90
C TYR A 374 -3.17 -17.93 13.75
N PHE A 375 -3.40 -18.24 15.03
CA PHE A 375 -2.34 -18.68 15.93
C PHE A 375 -1.99 -20.17 15.77
N ALA A 376 -2.90 -20.99 15.23
CA ALA A 376 -2.76 -22.43 15.13
C ALA A 376 -2.48 -22.94 13.71
N VAL A 377 -2.95 -22.24 12.67
CA VAL A 377 -2.77 -22.69 11.27
C VAL A 377 -1.29 -22.79 10.89
N PRO A 378 -0.90 -23.71 9.97
CA PRO A 378 0.44 -23.70 9.39
C PRO A 378 0.77 -22.33 8.78
N GLU A 379 2.04 -21.89 8.86
CA GLU A 379 2.48 -20.58 8.39
C GLU A 379 2.08 -20.28 6.93
N ARG A 380 2.17 -21.28 6.04
CA ARG A 380 1.75 -21.16 4.65
C ARG A 380 0.26 -20.86 4.46
N GLU A 381 -0.57 -21.08 5.50
CA GLU A 381 -2.00 -20.85 5.46
C GLU A 381 -2.39 -19.43 5.92
N ILE A 382 -1.46 -18.69 6.53
CA ILE A 382 -1.72 -17.32 7.02
C ILE A 382 -2.24 -16.43 5.89
N VAL A 383 -1.64 -16.50 4.71
CA VAL A 383 -2.04 -15.71 3.53
C VAL A 383 -3.48 -15.95 3.06
N HIS A 384 -4.07 -17.06 3.46
CA HIS A 384 -5.44 -17.46 3.09
C HIS A 384 -6.49 -17.07 4.13
N THR A 385 -6.08 -16.41 5.19
CA THR A 385 -7.01 -15.89 6.21
C THR A 385 -7.89 -14.79 5.62
N ARG A 386 -9.15 -14.75 6.01
CA ARG A 386 -10.10 -13.67 5.73
C ARG A 386 -11.01 -13.50 6.93
N SER A 387 -11.82 -12.47 6.91
CA SER A 387 -12.87 -12.31 7.89
C SER A 387 -14.16 -13.00 7.42
N VAL A 388 -14.84 -13.66 8.33
CA VAL A 388 -16.22 -14.16 8.13
C VAL A 388 -17.26 -13.22 8.72
N LEU A 389 -16.85 -12.37 9.69
CA LEU A 389 -17.65 -11.28 10.21
C LEU A 389 -16.76 -10.10 10.56
N THR A 390 -17.08 -8.91 10.05
CA THR A 390 -16.38 -7.67 10.43
C THR A 390 -17.37 -6.65 10.96
N LEU A 391 -17.04 -6.08 12.11
CA LEU A 391 -17.82 -5.03 12.76
C LEU A 391 -17.00 -3.74 12.83
N LEU A 392 -17.66 -2.62 12.54
CA LEU A 392 -17.14 -1.26 12.72
C LEU A 392 -18.01 -0.53 13.75
N GLY A 393 -17.46 -0.22 14.92
CA GLY A 393 -18.22 0.41 15.99
C GLY A 393 -19.44 -0.43 16.41
N GLY A 394 -19.35 -1.76 16.35
CA GLY A 394 -20.43 -2.69 16.62
C GLY A 394 -21.43 -2.90 15.47
N ARG A 395 -21.33 -2.14 14.37
CA ARG A 395 -22.15 -2.33 13.16
C ARG A 395 -21.51 -3.37 12.25
N VAL A 396 -22.29 -4.36 11.79
CA VAL A 396 -21.81 -5.33 10.80
C VAL A 396 -21.54 -4.61 9.46
N VAL A 397 -20.31 -4.72 8.96
CA VAL A 397 -19.87 -4.18 7.66
C VAL A 397 -19.51 -5.27 6.66
N TRP A 398 -19.26 -6.49 7.13
CA TRP A 398 -19.02 -7.69 6.34
C TRP A 398 -19.59 -8.92 7.05
N GLY A 399 -20.18 -9.84 6.30
CA GLY A 399 -20.60 -11.16 6.76
C GLY A 399 -20.46 -12.17 5.62
N ASP A 400 -19.94 -13.36 5.94
CA ASP A 400 -19.73 -14.48 5.02
C ASP A 400 -19.98 -15.80 5.77
N GLU A 401 -20.02 -16.92 5.07
CA GLU A 401 -20.24 -18.25 5.64
C GLU A 401 -21.46 -18.27 6.58
N GLU A 402 -21.33 -18.67 7.83
CA GLU A 402 -22.42 -18.68 8.84
C GLU A 402 -22.99 -17.30 9.15
N PHE A 403 -22.24 -16.22 8.87
CA PHE A 403 -22.69 -14.83 9.08
C PHE A 403 -23.20 -14.16 7.79
N ALA A 404 -23.31 -14.89 6.68
CA ALA A 404 -23.76 -14.33 5.39
C ALA A 404 -25.12 -13.65 5.47
N GLY A 405 -26.01 -14.14 6.35
CA GLY A 405 -27.33 -13.54 6.60
C GLY A 405 -27.30 -12.18 7.30
N MET A 406 -26.15 -11.80 7.89
CA MET A 406 -25.95 -10.50 8.55
C MET A 406 -25.25 -9.48 7.63
N ALA A 407 -24.77 -9.92 6.46
CA ALA A 407 -24.02 -9.06 5.55
C ALA A 407 -24.88 -7.89 5.06
N PRO A 408 -24.34 -6.66 5.00
CA PRO A 408 -25.02 -5.56 4.35
C PRO A 408 -25.17 -5.84 2.85
N PRO A 409 -26.19 -5.25 2.19
CA PRO A 409 -26.36 -5.37 0.75
C PRO A 409 -25.09 -5.03 -0.01
N ALA A 410 -24.82 -5.75 -1.11
CA ALA A 410 -23.70 -5.42 -1.97
C ALA A 410 -23.90 -4.02 -2.60
N PRO A 411 -22.85 -3.20 -2.70
CA PRO A 411 -22.93 -1.90 -3.37
C PRO A 411 -23.35 -2.08 -4.83
N PRO A 412 -24.00 -1.08 -5.44
CA PRO A 412 -24.27 -1.08 -6.87
C PRO A 412 -22.95 -1.14 -7.66
N VAL A 413 -22.95 -1.83 -8.78
CA VAL A 413 -21.76 -1.99 -9.62
C VAL A 413 -21.82 -0.96 -10.76
N LEU A 414 -20.96 0.03 -10.68
CA LEU A 414 -20.77 1.07 -11.68
C LEU A 414 -19.27 1.20 -12.01
N PRO A 415 -18.91 1.59 -13.24
CA PRO A 415 -19.77 1.68 -14.42
C PRO A 415 -20.19 0.32 -14.98
N ASP A 416 -21.07 0.32 -15.99
CA ASP A 416 -21.61 -0.91 -16.59
C ASP A 416 -20.55 -1.88 -17.12
N TRP A 417 -19.39 -1.40 -17.49
CA TRP A 417 -18.27 -2.22 -17.95
C TRP A 417 -17.40 -2.80 -16.82
N SER A 418 -17.72 -2.48 -15.55
CA SER A 418 -16.93 -2.95 -14.42
C SER A 418 -16.72 -4.46 -14.45
N PRO A 419 -15.49 -4.97 -14.22
CA PRO A 419 -15.22 -6.41 -14.11
C PRO A 419 -16.09 -7.09 -13.05
N VAL A 420 -16.42 -6.39 -11.95
CA VAL A 420 -17.30 -6.91 -10.89
C VAL A 420 -18.67 -7.32 -11.46
N ARG A 421 -19.24 -6.55 -12.38
CA ARG A 421 -20.53 -6.88 -13.01
C ARG A 421 -20.47 -8.18 -13.85
N ARG A 422 -19.34 -8.43 -14.51
CA ARG A 422 -19.17 -9.61 -15.38
C ARG A 422 -18.70 -10.84 -14.63
N PHE A 423 -17.85 -10.65 -13.63
CA PHE A 423 -17.17 -11.73 -12.93
C PHE A 423 -17.63 -11.89 -11.47
N GLY A 424 -18.54 -11.04 -11.00
CA GLY A 424 -19.13 -11.10 -9.66
C GLY A 424 -18.22 -10.64 -8.52
N GLY A 425 -17.02 -10.15 -8.83
CA GLY A 425 -16.02 -9.83 -7.82
C GLY A 425 -15.47 -11.08 -7.12
N TYR A 426 -14.54 -10.88 -6.21
CA TYR A 426 -13.88 -11.97 -5.47
C TYR A 426 -14.84 -12.88 -4.71
N PRO A 427 -15.75 -12.35 -3.89
CA PRO A 427 -16.57 -13.20 -3.02
C PRO A 427 -17.64 -14.01 -3.76
N SER A 428 -17.96 -13.63 -5.00
CA SER A 428 -19.11 -14.20 -5.72
C SER A 428 -18.77 -15.42 -6.56
N ARG A 429 -17.51 -15.85 -6.59
CA ARG A 429 -17.13 -17.06 -7.32
C ARG A 429 -17.28 -18.28 -6.42
N PRO A 430 -18.12 -19.27 -6.78
CA PRO A 430 -18.16 -20.52 -6.06
C PRO A 430 -16.77 -21.14 -6.03
N LEU A 431 -16.29 -21.49 -4.83
CA LEU A 431 -15.13 -22.35 -4.66
C LEU A 431 -15.41 -23.64 -5.46
N GLY A 432 -14.58 -23.93 -6.48
CA GLY A 432 -14.75 -25.13 -7.31
C GLY A 432 -15.20 -24.91 -8.75
N GLN A 433 -15.58 -23.71 -9.18
CA GLN A 433 -15.57 -23.37 -10.60
C GLN A 433 -14.13 -23.07 -11.03
N ALA A 434 -13.35 -24.10 -10.97
CA ALA A 434 -11.94 -24.07 -11.27
C ALA A 434 -11.70 -23.63 -12.72
N GLY A 435 -10.65 -22.90 -12.90
CA GLY A 435 -10.08 -22.71 -14.23
C GLY A 435 -9.78 -24.06 -14.85
N ASP A 436 -10.11 -24.19 -16.13
CA ASP A 436 -9.74 -25.36 -16.91
C ASP A 436 -8.21 -25.61 -16.77
N ALA A 437 -7.81 -26.85 -16.61
CA ALA A 437 -6.41 -27.28 -16.62
C ALA A 437 -5.62 -26.74 -17.82
N ARG A 438 -6.30 -26.40 -18.91
CA ARG A 438 -5.72 -25.72 -20.08
C ARG A 438 -5.19 -24.32 -19.78
N MET A 439 -5.73 -23.62 -18.79
CA MET A 439 -5.23 -22.29 -18.40
C MET A 439 -3.90 -22.39 -17.66
N THR A 440 -3.75 -23.38 -16.79
CA THR A 440 -2.46 -23.66 -16.13
C THR A 440 -1.36 -23.98 -17.15
N ALA A 441 -1.70 -24.73 -18.19
CA ALA A 441 -0.76 -25.06 -19.27
C ALA A 441 -0.34 -23.84 -20.13
N ARG A 442 -1.08 -22.74 -20.07
CA ARG A 442 -0.77 -21.49 -20.80
C ARG A 442 -0.02 -20.47 -19.96
N CYS A 443 0.23 -20.73 -18.69
CA CYS A 443 1.03 -19.83 -17.86
C CYS A 443 2.46 -19.77 -18.43
N ALA A 444 2.93 -18.56 -18.69
CA ALA A 444 4.28 -18.30 -19.18
C ALA A 444 5.36 -18.42 -18.10
N CYS A 445 4.98 -18.67 -16.84
CA CYS A 445 5.94 -18.89 -15.76
C CYS A 445 6.71 -20.19 -15.99
N ALA A 446 7.93 -20.27 -15.44
CA ALA A 446 8.67 -21.52 -15.34
C ALA A 446 7.90 -22.58 -14.51
N ALA A 447 8.40 -23.80 -14.45
CA ALA A 447 7.77 -24.91 -13.70
C ALA A 447 7.44 -24.53 -12.25
N THR A 448 8.24 -23.67 -11.64
CA THR A 448 7.96 -23.00 -10.38
C THR A 448 7.96 -21.51 -10.61
N CYS A 449 6.91 -20.81 -10.20
CA CYS A 449 6.84 -19.38 -10.33
C CYS A 449 7.65 -18.72 -9.20
N ALA A 450 8.82 -18.19 -9.54
CA ALA A 450 9.70 -17.53 -8.59
C ALA A 450 9.11 -16.25 -7.97
N VAL A 451 8.16 -15.62 -8.67
CA VAL A 451 7.52 -14.39 -8.22
C VAL A 451 6.29 -14.66 -7.33
N HIS A 452 5.57 -15.75 -7.58
CA HIS A 452 4.28 -16.01 -6.96
C HIS A 452 4.24 -17.27 -6.08
N GLY A 453 5.37 -17.98 -5.95
CA GLY A 453 5.53 -19.10 -5.03
C GLY A 453 4.72 -20.36 -5.33
N HIS A 454 4.06 -20.47 -6.52
CA HIS A 454 3.29 -21.64 -6.86
C HIS A 454 4.02 -22.57 -7.85
N ASP A 455 3.78 -23.86 -7.71
CA ASP A 455 4.36 -24.90 -8.56
C ASP A 455 3.42 -25.29 -9.68
N HIS A 456 3.68 -24.79 -10.89
CA HIS A 456 2.94 -25.15 -12.09
C HIS A 456 3.16 -26.60 -12.53
N ALA A 457 4.30 -27.19 -12.21
CA ALA A 457 4.61 -28.54 -12.63
C ALA A 457 3.69 -29.59 -12.01
N ALA A 458 3.25 -29.36 -10.78
CA ALA A 458 2.32 -30.24 -10.09
C ALA A 458 0.92 -30.22 -10.72
N ALA A 459 0.43 -29.05 -11.11
CA ALA A 459 -0.86 -28.88 -11.77
C ALA A 459 -0.84 -29.40 -13.21
N LEU A 460 0.24 -29.12 -13.96
CA LEU A 460 0.42 -29.59 -15.34
C LEU A 460 0.50 -31.13 -15.44
N ARG A 461 1.15 -31.76 -14.47
CA ARG A 461 1.31 -33.24 -14.45
C ARG A 461 0.01 -33.99 -14.14
N ARG A 462 -0.92 -33.36 -13.45
CA ARG A 462 -2.14 -34.03 -12.97
C ARG A 462 -3.32 -33.98 -13.96
N GLY A 463 -3.32 -33.03 -14.90
CA GLY A 463 -4.41 -32.87 -15.87
C GLY A 463 -5.81 -32.69 -15.23
N THR A 464 -5.85 -32.47 -13.93
CA THR A 464 -7.07 -32.29 -13.14
C THR A 464 -7.46 -30.82 -13.08
N PRO A 465 -8.76 -30.50 -13.20
CA PRO A 465 -9.27 -29.18 -12.92
C PRO A 465 -8.87 -28.75 -11.49
N ALA A 466 -8.61 -27.47 -11.31
CA ALA A 466 -8.38 -26.93 -9.99
C ALA A 466 -9.63 -27.20 -9.12
N ALA A 467 -9.43 -27.90 -8.01
CA ALA A 467 -10.52 -28.31 -7.12
C ALA A 467 -10.95 -27.21 -6.13
N ASP A 468 -10.16 -26.16 -6.03
CA ASP A 468 -10.37 -25.06 -5.08
C ASP A 468 -9.90 -23.70 -5.66
N ALA A 469 -10.14 -22.63 -4.94
CA ALA A 469 -9.74 -21.28 -5.33
C ALA A 469 -8.21 -21.14 -5.51
N ARG A 470 -7.40 -21.86 -4.73
CA ARG A 470 -5.94 -21.81 -4.81
C ARG A 470 -5.44 -22.35 -6.13
N GLY A 471 -5.91 -23.55 -6.52
CA GLY A 471 -5.58 -24.14 -7.81
C GLY A 471 -6.10 -23.31 -8.97
N PHE A 472 -7.26 -22.69 -8.83
CA PHE A 472 -7.82 -21.77 -9.84
C PHE A 472 -6.92 -20.56 -10.05
N TRP A 473 -6.55 -19.87 -8.99
CA TRP A 473 -5.71 -18.68 -9.09
C TRP A 473 -4.28 -18.99 -9.49
N GLY A 474 -3.74 -20.12 -9.05
CA GLY A 474 -2.47 -20.65 -9.55
C GLY A 474 -2.49 -20.88 -11.05
N ALA A 475 -3.64 -21.27 -11.63
CA ALA A 475 -3.80 -21.41 -13.06
C ALA A 475 -3.71 -20.10 -13.85
N PHE A 476 -3.98 -18.96 -13.22
CA PHE A 476 -3.75 -17.64 -13.79
C PHE A 476 -2.32 -17.13 -13.60
N GLY A 477 -1.45 -17.91 -13.00
CA GLY A 477 -0.06 -17.56 -12.80
C GLY A 477 0.19 -16.60 -11.66
N CYS A 478 -0.79 -16.34 -10.81
CA CYS A 478 -0.65 -15.39 -9.72
C CYS A 478 -1.41 -15.81 -8.46
N GLY A 479 -0.72 -16.44 -7.51
CA GLY A 479 -1.28 -16.73 -6.18
C GLY A 479 -1.65 -15.46 -5.41
N CYS A 480 -1.03 -14.30 -5.74
CA CYS A 480 -1.34 -13.03 -5.12
C CYS A 480 -2.74 -12.47 -5.46
N TRP A 481 -3.38 -12.96 -6.51
CA TRP A 481 -4.77 -12.61 -6.85
C TRP A 481 -5.81 -13.28 -5.95
N ALA A 482 -5.44 -14.36 -5.30
CA ALA A 482 -6.29 -15.07 -4.35
C ALA A 482 -6.09 -14.59 -2.90
N VAL A 483 -5.15 -13.67 -2.70
CA VAL A 483 -4.68 -13.28 -1.36
C VAL A 483 -5.05 -11.84 -1.09
#